data_8fd771ec766172b5c926699a5b7cd33f
#
_entry.id   8fd771ec766172b5c926699a5b7cd33f
#
_cell.length_a   1.000
_cell.length_b   1.000
_cell.length_c   1.000
_cell.angle_alpha   90.00
_cell.angle_beta   90.00
_cell.angle_gamma   90.00
#
_symmetry.space_group_name_H-M   'P 1'
#
loop_
_entity.id
_entity.type
_entity.pdbx_description
1 polymer ?
#
loop_
_entity_poly.entity_id
_entity_poly.type
_entity_poly.pdbx_seq_one_letter_code
_entity_poly.pdbx_strand_id
1 'polypeptide(L)'
;MSAPQAAGVPALKSRRALVVDDELLIRWSLSETLSDRGFTVYEAEDGKGAVKALADAAEPPEVVLLDFRLPDSNDLNLLSRIISMVPGGRVILMTAYGTPELASAAIERGAFKVIHKPFEMQDVTALVG
;
A
#
# COMPACT_ATOMS: atom_id res chain seq x y z
N MET A 1 16.89 17.43 -23.97
CA MET A 1 16.96 16.85 -23.93
C MET A 1 16.68 16.30 -23.64
N SER A 2 16.71 16.35 -23.59
CA SER A 2 16.69 15.72 -23.34
C SER A 2 16.53 15.04 -23.05
N ALA A 3 16.62 15.05 -22.92
CA ALA A 3 16.72 14.33 -22.67
C ALA A 3 16.62 13.68 -22.38
N PRO A 4 16.88 13.61 -22.43
CA PRO A 4 16.92 12.98 -22.13
C PRO A 4 16.72 12.44 -21.72
N GLN A 5 16.75 12.45 -21.60
CA GLN A 5 16.70 11.98 -21.41
C GLN A 5 16.74 11.26 -21.27
N ALA A 6 16.92 11.51 -21.35
CA ALA A 6 16.95 10.95 -21.31
C ALA A 6 16.57 10.31 -21.41
N ALA A 7 16.72 10.31 -21.63
CA ALA A 7 16.32 9.92 -21.69
C ALA A 7 15.79 9.19 -21.61
N GLY A 8 15.58 8.99 -21.65
CA GLY A 8 15.20 8.42 -21.56
C GLY A 8 14.85 7.75 -20.82
N VAL A 9 14.78 7.86 -20.34
CA VAL A 9 14.51 7.31 -19.38
C VAL A 9 13.32 6.92 -19.13
N PRO A 10 12.93 6.25 -19.44
CA PRO A 10 11.77 5.98 -19.33
C PRO A 10 11.34 5.50 -18.36
N ALA A 11 11.89 5.31 -18.69
CA ALA A 11 11.37 4.73 -18.01
C ALA A 11 11.03 5.30 -16.90
N LEU A 12 10.82 6.21 -16.98
CA LEU A 12 10.50 6.94 -15.91
C LEU A 12 9.06 6.87 -15.59
N LYS A 13 8.53 5.70 -15.53
CA LYS A 13 7.24 5.53 -14.93
C LYS A 13 7.35 5.88 -13.48
N SER A 14 6.50 6.76 -13.02
CA SER A 14 6.35 7.01 -11.61
C SER A 14 5.88 5.74 -10.96
N ARG A 15 6.53 5.36 -9.89
CA ARG A 15 6.06 4.28 -9.05
C ARG A 15 4.85 4.81 -8.28
N ARG A 16 3.83 3.99 -8.12
CA ARG A 16 2.59 4.40 -7.45
C ARG A 16 2.33 3.54 -6.25
N ALA A 17 1.86 4.18 -5.18
CA ALA A 17 1.51 3.51 -3.93
C ALA A 17 0.21 4.06 -3.39
N LEU A 18 -0.56 3.20 -2.70
CA LEU A 18 -1.74 3.61 -1.96
C LEU A 18 -1.52 3.29 -0.50
N VAL A 19 -1.74 4.27 0.38
CA VAL A 19 -1.63 4.08 1.82
C VAL A 19 -3.02 4.20 2.41
N VAL A 20 -3.49 3.16 3.08
CA VAL A 20 -4.81 3.10 3.69
C VAL A 20 -4.67 2.93 5.18
N ASP A 21 -4.96 3.99 5.94
CA ASP A 21 -4.86 3.97 7.39
C ASP A 21 -5.69 5.14 7.93
N ASP A 22 -6.48 4.91 8.97
CA ASP A 22 -7.30 5.98 9.53
C ASP A 22 -6.54 6.87 10.51
N GLU A 23 -5.31 6.49 10.88
CA GLU A 23 -4.47 7.31 11.73
C GLU A 23 -3.67 8.28 10.88
N LEU A 24 -3.97 9.56 11.03
CA LEU A 24 -3.36 10.60 10.20
C LEU A 24 -1.84 10.60 10.25
N LEU A 25 -1.27 10.44 11.46
CA LEU A 25 0.19 10.51 11.60
C LEU A 25 0.89 9.34 10.92
N ILE A 26 0.33 8.14 11.03
CA ILE A 26 0.90 6.97 10.37
C ILE A 26 0.79 7.13 8.85
N ARG A 27 -0.37 7.53 8.38
CA ARG A 27 -0.61 7.73 6.95
C ARG A 27 0.35 8.77 6.38
N TRP A 28 0.52 9.89 7.11
CA TRP A 28 1.44 10.94 6.69
C TRP A 28 2.87 10.44 6.66
N SER A 29 3.32 9.76 7.71
CA SER A 29 4.69 9.25 7.78
C SER A 29 5.00 8.27 6.66
N LEU A 30 4.07 7.37 6.36
CA LEU A 30 4.23 6.41 5.27
C LEU A 30 4.27 7.13 3.92
N SER A 31 3.40 8.11 3.74
CA SER A 31 3.35 8.86 2.48
C SER A 31 4.64 9.62 2.24
N GLU A 32 5.17 10.28 3.27
CA GLU A 32 6.43 10.99 3.15
C GLU A 32 7.59 10.05 2.84
N THR A 33 7.64 8.92 3.53
CA THR A 33 8.69 7.94 3.35
C THR A 33 8.69 7.39 1.93
N LEU A 34 7.50 7.05 1.41
CA LEU A 34 7.39 6.52 0.07
C LEU A 34 7.65 7.58 -1.00
N SER A 35 7.19 8.81 -0.76
CA SER A 35 7.45 9.92 -1.68
C SER A 35 8.95 10.16 -1.82
N ASP A 36 9.69 10.08 -0.73
CA ASP A 36 11.14 10.23 -0.75
C ASP A 36 11.83 9.12 -1.55
N ARG A 37 11.15 8.00 -1.75
CA ARG A 37 11.65 6.87 -2.54
C ARG A 37 11.18 6.91 -3.99
N GLY A 38 10.54 7.99 -4.41
CA GLY A 38 10.13 8.18 -5.79
C GLY A 38 8.72 7.70 -6.10
N PHE A 39 7.93 7.37 -5.08
CA PHE A 39 6.54 6.97 -5.29
C PHE A 39 5.63 8.19 -5.41
N THR A 40 4.65 8.09 -6.29
CA THR A 40 3.46 8.96 -6.23
C THR A 40 2.49 8.26 -5.30
N VAL A 41 2.14 8.92 -4.19
CA VAL A 41 1.37 8.28 -3.12
C VAL A 41 -0.04 8.81 -3.10
N TYR A 42 -1.00 7.89 -3.08
CA TYR A 42 -2.40 8.17 -2.84
C TYR A 42 -2.76 7.71 -1.44
N GLU A 43 -3.70 8.37 -0.80
CA GLU A 43 -4.07 8.07 0.58
C GLU A 43 -5.56 7.84 0.69
N ALA A 44 -5.95 6.96 1.61
CA ALA A 44 -7.33 6.72 1.97
C ALA A 44 -7.40 6.46 3.47
N GLU A 45 -8.50 6.88 4.10
CA GLU A 45 -8.65 6.72 5.55
C GLU A 45 -9.60 5.59 5.92
N ASP A 46 -10.24 4.96 4.93
CA ASP A 46 -11.13 3.84 5.17
C ASP A 46 -11.20 2.94 3.93
N GLY A 47 -11.94 1.85 4.05
CA GLY A 47 -12.04 0.88 2.97
C GLY A 47 -12.76 1.43 1.76
N LYS A 48 -13.82 2.22 1.98
CA LYS A 48 -14.58 2.82 0.89
C LYS A 48 -13.68 3.77 0.10
N GLY A 49 -12.90 4.58 0.80
CA GLY A 49 -11.95 5.50 0.15
C GLY A 49 -10.88 4.75 -0.62
N ALA A 50 -10.39 3.63 -0.09
CA ALA A 50 -9.40 2.81 -0.76
C ALA A 50 -9.95 2.25 -2.08
N VAL A 51 -11.14 1.68 -2.04
CA VAL A 51 -11.77 1.11 -3.23
C VAL A 51 -12.02 2.19 -4.28
N LYS A 52 -12.49 3.36 -3.83
CA LYS A 52 -12.71 4.48 -4.74
C LYS A 52 -11.42 4.93 -5.39
N ALA A 53 -10.35 5.07 -4.61
CA ALA A 53 -9.05 5.48 -5.15
C ALA A 53 -8.55 4.49 -6.21
N LEU A 54 -8.74 3.20 -5.96
CA LEU A 54 -8.31 2.18 -6.92
C LEU A 54 -9.19 2.17 -8.17
N ALA A 55 -10.49 2.37 -8.00
CA ALA A 55 -11.42 2.39 -9.15
C ALA A 55 -11.17 3.61 -10.05
N ASP A 56 -10.76 4.73 -9.45
CA ASP A 56 -10.52 5.97 -10.19
C ASP A 56 -9.11 6.06 -10.77
N ALA A 57 -8.20 5.19 -10.34
CA ALA A 57 -6.80 5.27 -10.77
C ALA A 57 -6.67 4.87 -12.24
N ALA A 58 -5.90 5.65 -12.98
CA ALA A 58 -5.62 5.35 -14.39
C ALA A 58 -4.83 4.05 -14.51
N GLU A 59 -3.92 3.81 -13.57
CA GLU A 59 -3.14 2.57 -13.49
C GLU A 59 -3.14 2.12 -12.04
N PRO A 60 -3.22 0.81 -11.78
CA PRO A 60 -3.19 0.32 -10.40
C PRO A 60 -1.84 0.63 -9.76
N PRO A 61 -1.81 0.90 -8.45
CA PRO A 61 -0.54 1.08 -7.77
C PRO A 61 0.23 -0.24 -7.72
N GLU A 62 1.56 -0.15 -7.64
CA GLU A 62 2.38 -1.34 -7.52
C GLU A 62 2.48 -1.82 -6.08
N VAL A 63 2.13 -0.96 -5.11
CA VAL A 63 2.12 -1.36 -3.70
C VAL A 63 0.96 -0.69 -2.98
N VAL A 64 0.32 -1.45 -2.09
CA VAL A 64 -0.75 -0.95 -1.21
C VAL A 64 -0.36 -1.30 0.21
N LEU A 65 -0.34 -0.30 1.08
CA LEU A 65 -0.19 -0.50 2.51
C LEU A 65 -1.58 -0.37 3.12
N LEU A 66 -2.09 -1.45 3.67
CA LEU A 66 -3.48 -1.56 4.12
C LEU A 66 -3.55 -1.87 5.60
N ASP A 67 -4.14 -0.94 6.37
CA ASP A 67 -4.40 -1.18 7.78
C ASP A 67 -5.52 -2.21 7.93
N PHE A 68 -5.34 -3.18 8.82
CA PHE A 68 -6.34 -4.20 9.06
C PHE A 68 -7.60 -3.61 9.72
N ARG A 69 -7.43 -2.68 10.64
CA ARG A 69 -8.55 -2.07 11.34
C ARG A 69 -8.85 -0.69 10.80
N LEU A 70 -9.98 -0.58 10.14
CA LEU A 70 -10.46 0.67 9.59
C LEU A 70 -11.89 0.92 10.10
N PRO A 71 -12.39 2.14 10.04
CA PRO A 71 -13.74 2.42 10.54
C PRO A 71 -14.82 1.55 9.91
N ASP A 72 -14.62 1.12 8.68
CA ASP A 72 -15.60 0.34 7.92
C ASP A 72 -15.13 -1.07 7.60
N SER A 73 -14.02 -1.53 8.17
CA SER A 73 -13.50 -2.87 7.84
C SER A 73 -12.60 -3.38 8.95
N ASN A 74 -12.85 -4.59 9.44
CA ASN A 74 -12.03 -5.24 10.46
C ASN A 74 -11.88 -6.73 10.21
N ASP A 75 -11.97 -7.16 8.96
CA ASP A 75 -11.74 -8.54 8.57
C ASP A 75 -10.91 -8.56 7.27
N LEU A 76 -10.73 -9.74 6.71
CA LEU A 76 -9.87 -9.89 5.52
C LEU A 76 -10.61 -9.73 4.19
N ASN A 77 -11.89 -9.36 4.21
CA ASN A 77 -12.65 -9.21 2.97
C ASN A 77 -12.15 -8.04 2.14
N LEU A 78 -11.84 -6.93 2.80
CA LEU A 78 -11.30 -5.78 2.09
C LEU A 78 -9.93 -6.10 1.47
N LEU A 79 -9.09 -6.84 2.19
CA LEU A 79 -7.81 -7.28 1.66
C LEU A 79 -8.00 -8.05 0.35
N SER A 80 -8.90 -9.02 0.35
CA SER A 80 -9.16 -9.83 -0.85
C SER A 80 -9.65 -8.96 -2.00
N ARG A 81 -10.52 -8.00 -1.71
CA ARG A 81 -11.05 -7.09 -2.73
C ARG A 81 -9.94 -6.23 -3.33
N ILE A 82 -9.10 -5.67 -2.48
CA ILE A 82 -8.01 -4.81 -2.94
C ILE A 82 -7.01 -5.62 -3.77
N ILE A 83 -6.68 -6.84 -3.34
CA ILE A 83 -5.79 -7.70 -4.10
C ILE A 83 -6.32 -7.92 -5.51
N SER A 84 -7.63 -8.12 -5.67
CA SER A 84 -8.23 -8.33 -6.98
C SER A 84 -8.17 -7.07 -7.85
N MET A 85 -8.02 -5.90 -7.25
CA MET A 85 -7.99 -4.62 -7.97
C MET A 85 -6.58 -4.18 -8.36
N VAL A 86 -5.54 -4.85 -7.85
CA VAL A 86 -4.15 -4.50 -8.16
C VAL A 86 -3.39 -5.73 -8.67
N PRO A 87 -3.80 -6.29 -9.80
CA PRO A 87 -3.14 -7.50 -10.31
C PRO A 87 -1.65 -7.24 -10.55
N GLY A 88 -0.82 -8.11 -10.01
CA GLY A 88 0.62 -7.94 -10.07
C GLY A 88 1.18 -6.99 -9.03
N GLY A 89 0.34 -6.32 -8.27
CA GLY A 89 0.78 -5.43 -7.20
C GLY A 89 1.03 -6.17 -5.90
N ARG A 90 1.67 -5.50 -4.97
CA ARG A 90 1.95 -6.04 -3.64
C ARG A 90 1.05 -5.37 -2.63
N VAL A 91 0.29 -6.17 -1.88
CA VAL A 91 -0.53 -5.63 -0.81
C VAL A 91 0.09 -6.07 0.52
N ILE A 92 0.45 -5.09 1.33
CA ILE A 92 1.07 -5.29 2.63
C ILE A 92 0.03 -4.94 3.68
N LEU A 93 -0.31 -5.91 4.52
CA LEU A 93 -1.28 -5.70 5.59
C LEU A 93 -0.55 -5.23 6.84
N MET A 94 -1.07 -4.18 7.48
CA MET A 94 -0.52 -3.63 8.72
C MET A 94 -1.51 -3.89 9.84
N THR A 95 -1.05 -4.36 10.99
CA THR A 95 -1.96 -4.65 12.10
C THR A 95 -1.28 -4.48 13.46
N ALA A 96 -2.03 -3.91 14.41
CA ALA A 96 -1.60 -3.83 15.81
C ALA A 96 -1.95 -5.11 16.58
N TYR A 97 -2.77 -5.98 16.00
CA TYR A 97 -3.33 -7.14 16.68
C TYR A 97 -3.03 -8.43 15.94
N GLY A 98 -1.86 -8.48 15.33
CA GLY A 98 -1.50 -9.64 14.52
C GLY A 98 -1.29 -10.89 15.35
N THR A 99 -1.88 -11.99 14.90
CA THR A 99 -1.62 -13.32 15.43
C THR A 99 -1.05 -14.14 14.29
N PRO A 100 -0.38 -15.27 14.58
CA PRO A 100 0.07 -16.15 13.51
C PRO A 100 -1.07 -16.59 12.60
N GLU A 101 -2.26 -16.81 13.18
CA GLU A 101 -3.44 -17.21 12.40
C GLU A 101 -3.88 -16.13 11.42
N LEU A 102 -3.90 -14.87 11.87
CA LEU A 102 -4.26 -13.77 10.99
C LEU A 102 -3.24 -13.61 9.88
N ALA A 103 -1.96 -13.66 10.22
CA ALA A 103 -0.90 -13.53 9.23
C ALA A 103 -0.98 -14.63 8.17
N SER A 104 -1.18 -15.86 8.60
CA SER A 104 -1.32 -16.99 7.68
C SER A 104 -2.52 -16.81 6.76
N ALA A 105 -3.66 -16.42 7.32
CA ALA A 105 -4.88 -16.22 6.54
C ALA A 105 -4.70 -15.11 5.51
N ALA A 106 -4.03 -14.02 5.89
CA ALA A 106 -3.79 -12.92 4.98
C ALA A 106 -2.88 -13.35 3.81
N ILE A 107 -1.82 -14.07 4.12
CA ILE A 107 -0.90 -14.57 3.08
C ILE A 107 -1.62 -15.53 2.15
N GLU A 108 -2.48 -16.40 2.69
CA GLU A 108 -3.26 -17.33 1.86
C GLU A 108 -4.18 -16.60 0.90
N ARG A 109 -4.67 -15.43 1.29
CA ARG A 109 -5.51 -14.61 0.40
C ARG A 109 -4.71 -13.82 -0.62
N GLY A 110 -3.39 -13.82 -0.50
CA GLY A 110 -2.53 -13.17 -1.49
C GLY A 110 -1.80 -11.93 -1.00
N ALA A 111 -1.84 -11.63 0.30
CA ALA A 111 -1.06 -10.54 0.84
C ALA A 111 0.42 -10.83 0.62
N PHE A 112 1.17 -9.81 0.24
CA PHE A 112 2.61 -9.95 0.04
C PHE A 112 3.33 -10.13 1.38
N LYS A 113 2.88 -9.38 2.40
CA LYS A 113 3.49 -9.40 3.71
C LYS A 113 2.48 -8.90 4.73
N VAL A 114 2.70 -9.28 6.00
CA VAL A 114 1.96 -8.73 7.13
C VAL A 114 2.99 -8.12 8.07
N ILE A 115 2.82 -6.84 8.41
CA ILE A 115 3.72 -6.17 9.34
C ILE A 115 2.95 -5.73 10.57
N HIS A 116 3.60 -5.76 11.72
CA HIS A 116 2.97 -5.46 13.00
C HIS A 116 3.27 -4.03 13.44
N LYS A 117 2.24 -3.34 13.89
CA LYS A 117 2.38 -2.01 14.48
C LYS A 117 2.81 -2.17 15.95
N PRO A 118 3.67 -1.34 16.47
CA PRO A 118 4.41 -0.29 15.76
C PRO A 118 5.56 -0.86 14.95
N PHE A 119 5.86 -0.22 13.83
CA PHE A 119 6.98 -0.62 12.97
C PHE A 119 7.82 0.61 12.64
N GLU A 120 9.06 0.35 12.17
CA GLU A 120 9.93 1.43 11.74
C GLU A 120 9.74 1.67 10.25
N MET A 121 9.95 2.91 9.80
CA MET A 121 9.81 3.22 8.38
C MET A 121 10.78 2.40 7.53
N GLN A 122 11.95 2.06 8.08
CA GLN A 122 12.89 1.22 7.34
C GLN A 122 12.36 -0.19 7.09
N ASP A 123 11.45 -0.68 7.93
CA ASP A 123 10.81 -1.99 7.69
C ASP A 123 9.94 -1.92 6.44
N VAL A 124 9.27 -0.80 6.24
CA VAL A 124 8.43 -0.60 5.07
C VAL A 124 9.28 -0.42 3.81
N THR A 125 10.32 0.41 3.88
CA THR A 125 11.15 0.67 2.71
C THR A 125 11.87 -0.59 2.24
N ALA A 126 12.20 -1.50 3.16
CA ALA A 126 12.82 -2.77 2.81
C ALA A 126 11.86 -3.66 1.99
N LEU A 127 10.56 -3.51 2.19
CA LEU A 127 9.56 -4.32 1.50
C LEU A 127 9.18 -3.75 0.13
N VAL A 128 9.28 -2.44 -0.05
CA VAL A 128 8.81 -1.80 -1.28
C VAL A 128 9.96 -1.43 -2.21
N GLY A 129 11.16 -1.47 -1.66
CA GLY A 129 12.39 -1.05 -2.27
C GLY A 129 12.72 -1.53 -3.57
#